data_a73d80c72e4b4f312dab3bd8c9ae0404
#
_entry.id   a73d80c72e4b4f312dab3bd8c9ae0404
#
_cell.length_a   1.000
_cell.length_b   1.000
_cell.length_c   1.000
_cell.angle_alpha   90.00
_cell.angle_beta   90.00
_cell.angle_gamma   90.00
#
_symmetry.space_group_name_H-M   'P 1'
#
loop_
_entity.id
_entity.type
_entity.pdbx_description
1 polymer ?
#
loop_
_entity_poly.entity_id
_entity_poly.type
_entity_poly.pdbx_seq_one_letter_code
_entity_poly.pdbx_strand_id
1 'polypeptide(L)'
;MKHIVAAGVAAVLGLAACAPLPVEQAPLPTGPYGAPAPAVAPAPAAAPVLTNDGSPQSAARMFVSVMRRMEPAVERECLQRRTRPINCDFQFVVDDRPGVEANAFQTIDSAGRPIVGFTLSLIAQARNSDEIAFVVGHEAAHHVLNHLDHKAGAAAAGAVILGSIASVYGNNPDAVATAQRIGASVGSRYYSRDWELQADYLGAIMTLNAGFDPINGSRFFERIPDPGDHILGTHPSRAARLAQVRQAVGDVQSGRFR
;
A
#
# COMPACT_ATOMS: atom_id res chain seq x y z
N MET A 1 -21.52 -71.24 14.84
CA MET A 1 -21.97 -69.93 15.29
C MET A 1 -20.74 -69.17 15.79
N LYS A 2 -20.23 -68.25 15.02
CA LYS A 2 -19.08 -67.40 15.41
C LYS A 2 -19.57 -65.95 15.34
N HIS A 3 -19.66 -65.33 16.52
CA HIS A 3 -20.04 -63.93 16.67
C HIS A 3 -18.80 -63.06 16.39
N ILE A 4 -18.89 -62.21 15.35
CA ILE A 4 -17.93 -61.18 15.03
C ILE A 4 -18.44 -59.87 15.72
N VAL A 5 -17.69 -59.41 16.70
CA VAL A 5 -17.90 -58.12 17.35
C VAL A 5 -17.16 -57.07 16.53
N ALA A 6 -17.87 -56.19 15.87
CA ALA A 6 -17.30 -55.04 15.19
C ALA A 6 -17.07 -53.92 16.20
N ALA A 7 -15.82 -53.59 16.51
CA ALA A 7 -15.46 -52.40 17.28
C ALA A 7 -15.45 -51.18 16.36
N GLY A 8 -16.44 -50.31 16.55
CA GLY A 8 -16.47 -49.01 15.89
C GLY A 8 -15.47 -48.04 16.49
N VAL A 9 -14.46 -47.63 15.74
CA VAL A 9 -13.56 -46.53 16.10
C VAL A 9 -14.22 -45.23 15.67
N ALA A 10 -14.76 -44.50 16.63
CA ALA A 10 -15.24 -43.12 16.40
C ALA A 10 -14.03 -42.19 16.35
N ALA A 11 -13.61 -41.80 15.16
CA ALA A 11 -12.63 -40.72 14.98
C ALA A 11 -13.32 -39.40 15.27
N VAL A 12 -13.02 -38.81 16.44
CA VAL A 12 -13.37 -37.44 16.76
C VAL A 12 -12.39 -36.54 15.99
N LEU A 13 -12.85 -36.04 14.84
CA LEU A 13 -12.20 -34.93 14.15
C LEU A 13 -12.39 -33.66 14.98
N GLY A 14 -11.41 -33.36 15.83
CA GLY A 14 -11.28 -32.07 16.46
C GLY A 14 -11.11 -31.00 15.36
N LEU A 15 -12.13 -30.19 15.14
CA LEU A 15 -12.03 -28.92 14.43
C LEU A 15 -11.14 -28.02 15.27
N ALA A 16 -9.82 -28.06 15.03
CA ALA A 16 -8.93 -27.00 15.46
C ALA A 16 -9.40 -25.72 14.75
N ALA A 17 -10.13 -24.89 15.47
CA ALA A 17 -10.42 -23.53 15.04
C ALA A 17 -9.06 -22.89 14.75
N CYS A 18 -8.76 -22.66 13.48
CA CYS A 18 -7.67 -21.78 13.09
C CYS A 18 -8.02 -20.39 13.61
N ALA A 19 -7.60 -20.07 14.83
CA ALA A 19 -7.54 -18.69 15.26
C ALA A 19 -6.62 -17.98 14.26
N PRO A 20 -7.04 -16.84 13.69
CA PRO A 20 -6.14 -16.04 12.88
C PRO A 20 -4.91 -15.76 13.74
N LEU A 21 -3.73 -16.12 13.23
CA LEU A 21 -2.49 -15.73 13.88
C LEU A 21 -2.57 -14.21 14.06
N PRO A 22 -2.29 -13.67 15.24
CA PRO A 22 -2.17 -12.23 15.39
C PRO A 22 -1.16 -11.79 14.35
N VAL A 23 -1.61 -10.96 13.41
CA VAL A 23 -0.72 -10.24 12.50
C VAL A 23 0.04 -9.31 13.42
N GLU A 24 1.18 -9.77 13.90
CA GLU A 24 2.15 -8.93 14.54
C GLU A 24 2.47 -7.87 13.49
N GLN A 25 1.95 -6.66 13.71
CA GLN A 25 2.31 -5.51 12.88
C GLN A 25 3.83 -5.49 12.90
N ALA A 26 4.44 -5.86 11.78
CA ALA A 26 5.89 -5.81 11.66
C ALA A 26 6.30 -4.41 12.12
N PRO A 27 7.09 -4.27 13.18
CA PRO A 27 7.50 -2.95 13.64
C PRO A 27 8.13 -2.26 12.45
N LEU A 28 7.68 -1.05 12.18
CA LEU A 28 8.34 -0.19 11.19
C LEU A 28 9.84 -0.24 11.52
N PRO A 29 10.73 -0.41 10.54
CA PRO A 29 12.15 -0.60 10.80
C PRO A 29 12.67 0.56 11.64
N THR A 30 12.93 0.30 12.91
CA THR A 30 13.67 1.18 13.79
C THR A 30 15.13 1.09 13.35
N GLY A 31 15.78 2.21 13.11
CA GLY A 31 17.18 2.26 12.71
C GLY A 31 18.09 1.43 13.64
N PRO A 32 19.32 1.13 13.22
CA PRO A 32 20.22 0.26 13.94
C PRO A 32 20.44 0.78 15.38
N TYR A 33 20.19 -0.07 16.36
CA TYR A 33 20.41 0.20 17.76
C TYR A 33 21.87 0.59 17.99
N GLY A 34 22.13 1.78 18.51
CA GLY A 34 23.41 2.16 19.07
C GLY A 34 24.19 3.29 18.38
N ALA A 35 23.73 3.85 17.27
CA ALA A 35 24.31 5.09 16.76
C ALA A 35 23.67 6.30 17.49
N PRO A 36 24.45 7.36 17.86
CA PRO A 36 23.85 8.60 18.34
C PRO A 36 22.88 9.10 17.27
N ALA A 37 21.65 9.44 17.70
CA ALA A 37 20.64 9.94 16.78
C ALA A 37 21.24 11.10 15.97
N PRO A 38 21.19 11.07 14.63
CA PRO A 38 21.66 12.20 13.85
C PRO A 38 20.91 13.45 14.31
N ALA A 39 21.63 14.57 14.39
CA ALA A 39 21.04 15.84 14.77
C ALA A 39 19.75 16.05 13.98
N VAL A 40 18.64 16.30 14.67
CA VAL A 40 17.33 16.49 14.06
C VAL A 40 17.47 17.61 13.03
N ALA A 41 17.41 17.27 11.76
CA ALA A 41 17.33 18.28 10.72
C ALA A 41 16.09 19.16 11.00
N PRO A 42 16.19 20.48 10.88
CA PRO A 42 15.04 21.35 11.08
C PRO A 42 13.90 20.89 10.19
N ALA A 43 12.67 20.92 10.73
CA ALA A 43 11.49 20.57 9.96
C ALA A 43 11.49 21.38 8.65
N PRO A 44 11.17 20.76 7.52
CA PRO A 44 11.17 21.47 6.25
C PRO A 44 10.18 22.64 6.31
N ALA A 45 10.54 23.76 5.69
CA ALA A 45 9.63 24.88 5.60
C ALA A 45 8.32 24.46 4.92
N ALA A 46 7.19 24.88 5.50
CA ALA A 46 5.86 24.59 4.94
C ALA A 46 5.80 24.97 3.46
N ALA A 47 5.26 24.09 2.65
CA ALA A 47 5.04 24.35 1.25
C ALA A 47 3.85 25.32 1.09
N PRO A 48 3.89 26.25 0.13
CA PRO A 48 2.71 27.03 -0.19
C PRO A 48 1.61 26.11 -0.75
N VAL A 49 0.40 26.22 -0.19
CA VAL A 49 -0.75 25.47 -0.70
C VAL A 49 -1.20 26.14 -2.01
N LEU A 50 -0.96 25.46 -3.12
CA LEU A 50 -1.48 25.86 -4.42
C LEU A 50 -2.86 25.24 -4.61
N THR A 51 -3.83 26.03 -5.10
CA THR A 51 -5.16 25.57 -5.43
C THR A 51 -5.31 25.40 -6.94
N ASN A 52 -6.07 24.39 -7.34
CA ASN A 52 -6.44 24.18 -8.73
C ASN A 52 -7.72 24.98 -9.04
N ASP A 53 -7.63 25.93 -9.96
CA ASP A 53 -8.77 26.75 -10.42
C ASP A 53 -9.60 26.05 -11.52
N GLY A 54 -9.27 24.78 -11.82
CA GLY A 54 -9.92 24.00 -12.87
C GLY A 54 -9.30 24.18 -14.25
N SER A 55 -8.34 25.09 -14.43
CA SER A 55 -7.64 25.23 -15.71
C SER A 55 -6.51 24.20 -15.84
N PRO A 56 -6.25 23.69 -17.07
CA PRO A 56 -5.12 22.78 -17.32
C PRO A 56 -3.77 23.38 -16.90
N GLN A 57 -3.60 24.69 -17.07
CA GLN A 57 -2.38 25.39 -16.70
C GLN A 57 -2.19 25.45 -15.19
N SER A 58 -3.24 25.64 -14.43
CA SER A 58 -3.20 25.60 -12.95
C SER A 58 -2.85 24.21 -12.46
N ALA A 59 -3.51 23.18 -12.96
CA ALA A 59 -3.25 21.79 -12.63
C ALA A 59 -1.79 21.39 -12.93
N ALA A 60 -1.28 21.75 -14.10
CA ALA A 60 0.10 21.47 -14.51
C ALA A 60 1.13 22.19 -13.61
N ARG A 61 0.95 23.49 -13.33
CA ARG A 61 1.85 24.24 -12.43
C ARG A 61 1.86 23.65 -11.03
N MET A 62 0.68 23.30 -10.51
CA MET A 62 0.53 22.69 -9.20
C MET A 62 1.27 21.36 -9.15
N PHE A 63 1.06 20.47 -10.12
CA PHE A 63 1.73 19.17 -10.22
C PHE A 63 3.26 19.32 -10.23
N VAL A 64 3.81 20.15 -11.15
CA VAL A 64 5.25 20.38 -11.24
C VAL A 64 5.84 20.95 -9.95
N SER A 65 5.12 21.87 -9.29
CA SER A 65 5.54 22.45 -8.01
C SER A 65 5.63 21.39 -6.90
N VAL A 66 4.66 20.47 -6.86
CA VAL A 66 4.65 19.36 -5.90
C VAL A 66 5.80 18.40 -6.18
N MET A 67 5.99 17.98 -7.43
CA MET A 67 7.07 17.03 -7.78
C MET A 67 8.45 17.53 -7.36
N ARG A 68 8.76 18.79 -7.56
CA ARG A 68 10.05 19.39 -7.15
C ARG A 68 10.36 19.24 -5.65
N ARG A 69 9.34 19.11 -4.80
CA ARG A 69 9.51 18.92 -3.35
C ARG A 69 9.37 17.47 -2.94
N MET A 70 8.43 16.75 -3.53
CA MET A 70 8.14 15.37 -3.17
C MET A 70 9.25 14.41 -3.63
N GLU A 71 9.77 14.57 -4.85
CA GLU A 71 10.83 13.72 -5.38
C GLU A 71 12.02 13.59 -4.42
N PRO A 72 12.73 14.66 -4.03
CA PRO A 72 13.86 14.52 -3.11
C PRO A 72 13.42 14.08 -1.69
N ALA A 73 12.18 14.31 -1.30
CA ALA A 73 11.68 13.88 0.00
C ALA A 73 11.44 12.35 0.02
N VAL A 74 10.76 11.79 -0.98
CA VAL A 74 10.48 10.34 -1.04
C VAL A 74 11.76 9.53 -1.25
N GLU A 75 12.74 10.06 -2.01
CA GLU A 75 14.05 9.41 -2.19
C GLU A 75 14.83 9.34 -0.88
N ARG A 76 14.88 10.43 -0.10
CA ARG A 76 15.50 10.43 1.23
C ARG A 76 14.83 9.44 2.16
N GLU A 77 13.49 9.44 2.24
CA GLU A 77 12.73 8.51 3.07
C GLU A 77 12.95 7.06 2.64
N CYS A 78 13.01 6.79 1.35
CA CYS A 78 13.35 5.47 0.81
C CYS A 78 14.74 5.02 1.27
N LEU A 79 15.76 5.85 1.12
CA LEU A 79 17.14 5.54 1.54
C LEU A 79 17.25 5.28 3.03
N GLN A 80 16.48 6.00 3.85
CA GLN A 80 16.50 5.87 5.31
C GLN A 80 15.74 4.66 5.81
N ARG A 81 14.65 4.28 5.13
CA ARG A 81 13.69 3.28 5.64
C ARG A 81 13.70 1.94 4.93
N ARG A 82 14.39 1.83 3.80
CA ARG A 82 14.51 0.54 3.12
C ARG A 82 15.15 -0.52 4.02
N THR A 83 14.51 -1.67 4.11
CA THR A 83 15.01 -2.82 4.91
C THR A 83 15.91 -3.75 4.11
N ARG A 84 15.99 -3.53 2.79
CA ARG A 84 16.81 -4.28 1.83
C ARG A 84 17.34 -3.34 0.75
N PRO A 85 18.37 -3.75 0.00
CA PRO A 85 18.84 -2.96 -1.14
C PRO A 85 17.76 -2.85 -2.22
N ILE A 86 17.09 -1.70 -2.29
CA ILE A 86 16.17 -1.33 -3.37
C ILE A 86 16.64 -0.03 -4.01
N ASN A 87 16.27 0.18 -5.26
CA ASN A 87 16.52 1.42 -5.95
C ASN A 87 15.59 2.52 -5.41
N CYS A 88 16.13 3.66 -5.01
CA CYS A 88 15.38 4.81 -4.50
C CYS A 88 15.41 6.01 -5.44
N ASP A 89 15.90 5.85 -6.66
CA ASP A 89 15.87 6.86 -7.72
C ASP A 89 14.49 6.81 -8.41
N PHE A 90 13.54 7.57 -7.88
CA PHE A 90 12.16 7.57 -8.38
C PHE A 90 12.03 8.28 -9.71
N GLN A 91 11.23 7.69 -10.61
CA GLN A 91 10.78 8.33 -11.83
C GLN A 91 9.29 8.64 -11.74
N PHE A 92 8.93 9.91 -11.96
CA PHE A 92 7.54 10.36 -12.00
C PHE A 92 7.09 10.53 -13.45
N VAL A 93 5.98 9.90 -13.81
CA VAL A 93 5.46 9.91 -15.18
C VAL A 93 4.00 10.31 -15.20
N VAL A 94 3.58 10.92 -16.30
CA VAL A 94 2.18 11.26 -16.56
C VAL A 94 1.64 10.35 -17.66
N ASP A 95 0.53 9.67 -17.37
CA ASP A 95 -0.25 8.93 -18.37
C ASP A 95 -1.24 9.92 -19.03
N ASP A 96 -0.91 10.31 -20.25
CA ASP A 96 -1.66 11.28 -21.03
C ASP A 96 -2.68 10.65 -21.98
N ARG A 97 -2.90 9.34 -21.87
CA ARG A 97 -3.89 8.64 -22.72
C ARG A 97 -5.30 9.20 -22.48
N PRO A 98 -6.02 9.55 -23.56
CA PRO A 98 -7.37 10.11 -23.42
C PRO A 98 -8.35 9.07 -22.85
N GLY A 99 -9.26 9.52 -21.99
CA GLY A 99 -10.35 8.68 -21.45
C GLY A 99 -9.93 7.72 -20.33
N VAL A 100 -8.68 7.77 -19.87
CA VAL A 100 -8.24 7.02 -18.69
C VAL A 100 -8.81 7.66 -17.43
N GLU A 101 -9.40 6.83 -16.56
CA GLU A 101 -9.94 7.29 -15.27
C GLU A 101 -8.86 7.89 -14.36
N ALA A 102 -9.30 8.69 -13.37
CA ALA A 102 -8.40 9.26 -12.38
C ALA A 102 -7.73 8.16 -11.56
N ASN A 103 -6.41 8.04 -11.68
CA ASN A 103 -5.61 7.01 -11.02
C ASN A 103 -4.17 7.47 -10.82
N ALA A 104 -3.53 6.93 -9.78
CA ALA A 104 -2.09 6.87 -9.63
C ALA A 104 -1.67 5.43 -9.41
N PHE A 105 -0.42 5.10 -9.71
CA PHE A 105 0.10 3.75 -9.57
C PHE A 105 1.60 3.75 -9.33
N GLN A 106 2.08 2.75 -8.60
CA GLN A 106 3.49 2.45 -8.44
C GLN A 106 3.84 1.15 -9.19
N THR A 107 4.95 1.17 -9.89
CA THR A 107 5.54 0.01 -10.55
C THR A 107 7.07 0.12 -10.56
N ILE A 108 7.76 -0.85 -11.14
CA ILE A 108 9.20 -0.82 -11.37
C ILE A 108 9.49 -1.11 -12.84
N ASP A 109 10.53 -0.50 -13.38
CA ASP A 109 11.03 -0.81 -14.72
C ASP A 109 11.90 -2.09 -14.72
N SER A 110 12.39 -2.47 -15.89
CA SER A 110 13.25 -3.65 -16.08
C SER A 110 14.60 -3.55 -15.36
N ALA A 111 15.04 -2.35 -15.00
CA ALA A 111 16.27 -2.10 -14.24
C ALA A 111 16.03 -2.02 -12.72
N GLY A 112 14.78 -2.23 -12.26
CA GLY A 112 14.39 -2.12 -10.85
C GLY A 112 14.20 -0.68 -10.36
N ARG A 113 14.12 0.32 -11.27
CA ARG A 113 13.87 1.70 -10.91
C ARG A 113 12.38 1.90 -10.60
N PRO A 114 12.02 2.52 -9.46
CA PRO A 114 10.62 2.78 -9.13
C PRO A 114 10.03 3.85 -10.04
N ILE A 115 8.84 3.57 -10.53
CA ILE A 115 8.04 4.49 -11.33
C ILE A 115 6.75 4.78 -10.56
N VAL A 116 6.43 6.07 -10.41
CA VAL A 116 5.13 6.53 -9.91
C VAL A 116 4.43 7.27 -11.04
N GLY A 117 3.29 6.73 -11.46
CA GLY A 117 2.51 7.25 -12.57
C GLY A 117 1.23 7.95 -12.12
N PHE A 118 0.85 8.99 -12.85
CA PHE A 118 -0.37 9.78 -12.61
C PHE A 118 -1.12 9.96 -13.91
N THR A 119 -2.42 9.69 -13.91
CA THR A 119 -3.26 10.04 -15.06
C THR A 119 -3.53 11.54 -15.11
N LEU A 120 -3.69 12.10 -16.30
CA LEU A 120 -4.13 13.49 -16.46
C LEU A 120 -5.44 13.76 -15.73
N SER A 121 -6.35 12.78 -15.71
CA SER A 121 -7.63 12.88 -15.00
C SER A 121 -7.45 13.09 -13.50
N LEU A 122 -6.49 12.39 -12.85
CA LEU A 122 -6.19 12.57 -11.43
C LEU A 122 -5.63 13.98 -11.18
N ILE A 123 -4.65 14.41 -11.99
CA ILE A 123 -4.01 15.73 -11.86
C ILE A 123 -5.05 16.84 -12.00
N ALA A 124 -5.99 16.71 -12.95
CA ALA A 124 -7.06 17.68 -13.18
C ALA A 124 -8.10 17.71 -12.03
N GLN A 125 -8.36 16.56 -11.37
CA GLN A 125 -9.34 16.45 -10.29
C GLN A 125 -8.79 16.85 -8.93
N ALA A 126 -7.47 16.87 -8.74
CA ALA A 126 -6.85 17.32 -7.50
C ALA A 126 -7.15 18.80 -7.26
N ARG A 127 -7.61 19.14 -6.04
CA ARG A 127 -8.06 20.50 -5.69
C ARG A 127 -6.93 21.39 -5.21
N ASN A 128 -5.92 20.80 -4.63
CA ASN A 128 -4.77 21.52 -4.05
C ASN A 128 -3.50 20.68 -4.08
N SER A 129 -2.38 21.33 -3.81
CA SER A 129 -1.05 20.72 -3.79
C SER A 129 -0.89 19.61 -2.74
N ASP A 130 -1.59 19.70 -1.61
CA ASP A 130 -1.49 18.68 -0.56
C ASP A 130 -2.09 17.35 -1.02
N GLU A 131 -3.16 17.38 -1.81
CA GLU A 131 -3.77 16.17 -2.38
C GLU A 131 -2.81 15.45 -3.32
N ILE A 132 -2.15 16.16 -4.22
CA ILE A 132 -1.13 15.57 -5.09
C ILE A 132 0.04 15.04 -4.26
N ALA A 133 0.53 15.81 -3.29
CA ALA A 133 1.65 15.42 -2.45
C ALA A 133 1.36 14.14 -1.65
N PHE A 134 0.14 14.04 -1.10
CA PHE A 134 -0.26 12.85 -0.36
C PHE A 134 -0.34 11.60 -1.26
N VAL A 135 -0.88 11.73 -2.48
CA VAL A 135 -0.91 10.62 -3.45
C VAL A 135 0.50 10.20 -3.84
N VAL A 136 1.42 11.15 -4.10
CA VAL A 136 2.84 10.83 -4.34
C VAL A 136 3.46 10.05 -3.18
N GLY A 137 3.25 10.51 -1.95
CA GLY A 137 3.76 9.84 -0.76
C GLY A 137 3.21 8.42 -0.60
N HIS A 138 1.92 8.23 -0.84
CA HIS A 138 1.25 6.93 -0.79
C HIS A 138 1.84 5.95 -1.81
N GLU A 139 1.96 6.34 -3.07
CA GLU A 139 2.53 5.48 -4.12
C GLU A 139 4.02 5.18 -3.87
N ALA A 140 4.79 6.16 -3.42
CA ALA A 140 6.19 5.94 -3.05
C ALA A 140 6.33 4.99 -1.85
N ALA A 141 5.42 5.06 -0.88
CA ALA A 141 5.40 4.16 0.28
C ALA A 141 5.20 2.71 -0.13
N HIS A 142 4.38 2.41 -1.14
CA HIS A 142 4.25 1.05 -1.68
C HIS A 142 5.58 0.47 -2.13
N HIS A 143 6.45 1.26 -2.76
CA HIS A 143 7.77 0.82 -3.17
C HIS A 143 8.68 0.58 -1.96
N VAL A 144 8.77 1.54 -1.04
CA VAL A 144 9.64 1.45 0.14
C VAL A 144 9.29 0.26 1.02
N LEU A 145 8.00 -0.02 1.17
CA LEU A 145 7.45 -1.15 1.93
C LEU A 145 7.40 -2.46 1.13
N ASN A 146 7.84 -2.44 -0.13
CA ASN A 146 7.91 -3.62 -0.99
C ASN A 146 6.57 -4.33 -1.23
N HIS A 147 5.48 -3.59 -1.29
CA HIS A 147 4.14 -4.15 -1.41
C HIS A 147 3.90 -4.92 -2.73
N LEU A 148 4.58 -4.57 -3.83
CA LEU A 148 4.47 -5.31 -5.10
C LEU A 148 4.96 -6.75 -4.96
N ASP A 149 6.12 -6.97 -4.34
CA ASP A 149 6.66 -8.31 -4.13
C ASP A 149 5.83 -9.10 -3.12
N HIS A 150 5.37 -8.45 -2.06
CA HIS A 150 4.49 -9.07 -1.07
C HIS A 150 3.18 -9.51 -1.72
N LYS A 151 2.60 -8.68 -2.60
CA LYS A 151 1.39 -9.01 -3.35
C LYS A 151 1.61 -10.22 -4.29
N ALA A 152 2.73 -10.23 -4.99
CA ALA A 152 3.10 -11.36 -5.86
C ALA A 152 3.32 -12.64 -5.06
N GLY A 153 4.03 -12.57 -3.92
CA GLY A 153 4.24 -13.70 -3.02
C GLY A 153 2.94 -14.24 -2.43
N ALA A 154 2.04 -13.36 -1.98
CA ALA A 154 0.74 -13.76 -1.44
C ALA A 154 -0.15 -14.41 -2.52
N ALA A 155 -0.10 -13.91 -3.76
CA ALA A 155 -0.80 -14.52 -4.88
C ALA A 155 -0.25 -15.93 -5.19
N ALA A 156 1.08 -16.07 -5.23
CA ALA A 156 1.72 -17.37 -5.46
C ALA A 156 1.38 -18.39 -4.37
N ALA A 157 1.44 -17.99 -3.10
CA ALA A 157 1.07 -18.85 -1.97
C ALA A 157 -0.40 -19.31 -2.05
N GLY A 158 -1.33 -18.39 -2.35
CA GLY A 158 -2.74 -18.70 -2.52
C GLY A 158 -2.98 -19.68 -3.68
N ALA A 159 -2.28 -19.50 -4.80
CA ALA A 159 -2.34 -20.41 -5.94
C ALA A 159 -1.88 -21.82 -5.56
N VAL A 160 -0.74 -21.93 -4.86
CA VAL A 160 -0.20 -23.23 -4.41
C VAL A 160 -1.19 -23.93 -3.48
N ILE A 161 -1.73 -23.23 -2.47
CA ILE A 161 -2.65 -23.81 -1.49
C ILE A 161 -3.91 -24.36 -2.18
N LEU A 162 -4.64 -23.54 -2.94
CA LEU A 162 -5.87 -24.00 -3.58
C LEU A 162 -5.64 -25.00 -4.72
N GLY A 163 -4.53 -24.85 -5.45
CA GLY A 163 -4.14 -25.83 -6.48
C GLY A 163 -3.82 -27.19 -5.88
N SER A 164 -3.11 -27.24 -4.73
CA SER A 164 -2.81 -28.48 -4.02
C SER A 164 -4.08 -29.15 -3.48
N ILE A 165 -5.00 -28.38 -2.90
CA ILE A 165 -6.30 -28.90 -2.45
C ILE A 165 -7.06 -29.50 -3.64
N ALA A 166 -7.17 -28.79 -4.75
CA ALA A 166 -7.88 -29.27 -5.94
C ALA A 166 -7.24 -30.54 -6.53
N SER A 167 -5.91 -30.67 -6.51
CA SER A 167 -5.21 -31.86 -7.00
C SER A 167 -5.44 -33.11 -6.14
N VAL A 168 -5.69 -32.94 -4.84
CA VAL A 168 -6.00 -34.06 -3.92
C VAL A 168 -7.43 -34.59 -4.14
N TYR A 169 -8.37 -33.66 -4.41
CA TYR A 169 -9.80 -34.01 -4.55
C TYR A 169 -10.26 -34.26 -5.97
N GLY A 170 -9.45 -33.98 -6.98
CA GLY A 170 -9.82 -34.17 -8.38
C GLY A 170 -8.61 -34.20 -9.30
N ASN A 171 -8.56 -35.21 -10.20
CA ASN A 171 -7.50 -35.33 -11.19
C ASN A 171 -7.79 -34.53 -12.47
N ASN A 172 -8.62 -33.50 -12.44
CA ASN A 172 -8.92 -32.66 -13.58
C ASN A 172 -7.96 -31.45 -13.62
N PRO A 173 -7.05 -31.36 -14.61
CA PRO A 173 -6.09 -30.26 -14.74
C PRO A 173 -6.76 -28.89 -14.84
N ASP A 174 -7.92 -28.77 -15.49
CA ASP A 174 -8.64 -27.48 -15.62
C ASP A 174 -9.23 -27.01 -14.29
N ALA A 175 -9.70 -27.96 -13.46
CA ALA A 175 -10.16 -27.66 -12.11
C ALA A 175 -9.00 -27.17 -11.23
N VAL A 176 -7.83 -27.81 -11.32
CA VAL A 176 -6.62 -27.39 -10.60
C VAL A 176 -6.18 -26.00 -11.06
N ALA A 177 -6.10 -25.74 -12.36
CA ALA A 177 -5.75 -24.43 -12.91
C ALA A 177 -6.74 -23.33 -12.49
N THR A 178 -8.03 -23.66 -12.41
CA THR A 178 -9.06 -22.73 -11.92
C THR A 178 -8.88 -22.43 -10.44
N ALA A 179 -8.64 -23.45 -9.62
CA ALA A 179 -8.38 -23.31 -8.20
C ALA A 179 -7.12 -22.46 -7.94
N GLN A 180 -6.06 -22.64 -8.73
CA GLN A 180 -4.84 -21.81 -8.66
C GLN A 180 -5.14 -20.34 -8.94
N ARG A 181 -5.92 -20.03 -9.99
CA ARG A 181 -6.30 -18.64 -10.32
C ARG A 181 -7.14 -18.01 -9.21
N ILE A 182 -8.09 -18.75 -8.65
CA ILE A 182 -8.90 -18.27 -7.51
C ILE A 182 -7.99 -18.04 -6.29
N GLY A 183 -7.10 -18.98 -5.98
CA GLY A 183 -6.15 -18.88 -4.89
C GLY A 183 -5.23 -17.67 -5.01
N ALA A 184 -4.69 -17.41 -6.19
CA ALA A 184 -3.88 -16.22 -6.47
C ALA A 184 -4.67 -14.91 -6.22
N SER A 185 -5.92 -14.87 -6.71
CA SER A 185 -6.80 -13.72 -6.53
C SER A 185 -7.12 -13.46 -5.04
N VAL A 186 -7.46 -14.51 -4.29
CA VAL A 186 -7.75 -14.40 -2.85
C VAL A 186 -6.49 -14.01 -2.07
N GLY A 187 -5.34 -14.65 -2.33
CA GLY A 187 -4.08 -14.37 -1.67
C GLY A 187 -3.65 -12.91 -1.85
N SER A 188 -3.70 -12.40 -3.07
CA SER A 188 -3.33 -11.00 -3.35
C SER A 188 -4.26 -9.96 -2.71
N ARG A 189 -5.53 -10.32 -2.45
CA ARG A 189 -6.55 -9.42 -1.86
C ARG A 189 -6.52 -9.44 -0.33
N TYR A 190 -6.18 -10.57 0.28
CA TYR A 190 -6.27 -10.74 1.74
C TYR A 190 -5.41 -9.72 2.49
N TYR A 191 -4.20 -9.45 2.01
CA TYR A 191 -3.28 -8.53 2.66
C TYR A 191 -3.33 -7.10 2.10
N SER A 192 -4.06 -6.85 1.01
CA SER A 192 -4.02 -5.55 0.33
C SER A 192 -4.52 -4.40 1.21
N ARG A 193 -5.51 -4.64 2.09
CA ARG A 193 -6.05 -3.60 3.01
C ARG A 193 -5.00 -3.11 4.00
N ASP A 194 -4.23 -4.01 4.60
CA ASP A 194 -3.19 -3.66 5.56
C ASP A 194 -2.06 -2.90 4.88
N TRP A 195 -1.69 -3.31 3.65
CA TRP A 195 -0.68 -2.61 2.86
C TRP A 195 -1.12 -1.20 2.47
N GLU A 196 -2.39 -1.00 2.15
CA GLU A 196 -2.94 0.33 1.90
C GLU A 196 -2.84 1.23 3.14
N LEU A 197 -3.17 0.71 4.33
CA LEU A 197 -3.04 1.46 5.58
C LEU A 197 -1.56 1.77 5.92
N GLN A 198 -0.65 0.85 5.65
CA GLN A 198 0.78 1.09 5.80
C GLN A 198 1.27 2.15 4.81
N ALA A 199 0.78 2.14 3.57
CA ALA A 199 1.09 3.16 2.56
C ALA A 199 0.53 4.53 2.95
N ASP A 200 -0.68 4.59 3.50
CA ASP A 200 -1.26 5.83 4.04
C ASP A 200 -0.42 6.40 5.19
N TYR A 201 0.04 5.54 6.10
CA TYR A 201 0.85 5.95 7.24
C TYR A 201 2.21 6.51 6.80
N LEU A 202 2.98 5.74 6.03
CA LEU A 202 4.29 6.17 5.56
C LEU A 202 4.19 7.32 4.54
N GLY A 203 3.19 7.29 3.68
CA GLY A 203 2.90 8.35 2.73
C GLY A 203 2.59 9.69 3.41
N ALA A 204 1.86 9.66 4.54
CA ALA A 204 1.62 10.84 5.35
C ALA A 204 2.92 11.43 5.92
N ILE A 205 3.85 10.58 6.38
CA ILE A 205 5.16 11.01 6.88
C ILE A 205 5.99 11.64 5.75
N MET A 206 6.04 11.01 4.57
CA MET A 206 6.74 11.55 3.41
C MET A 206 6.18 12.92 3.00
N THR A 207 4.85 13.07 3.05
CA THR A 207 4.13 14.31 2.75
C THR A 207 4.51 15.42 3.73
N LEU A 208 4.51 15.12 5.05
CA LEU A 208 4.97 16.05 6.10
C LEU A 208 6.43 16.47 5.89
N ASN A 209 7.31 15.50 5.60
CA ASN A 209 8.74 15.72 5.41
C ASN A 209 9.07 16.47 4.10
N ALA A 210 8.10 16.61 3.20
CA ALA A 210 8.17 17.51 2.04
C ALA A 210 7.56 18.90 2.31
N GLY A 211 6.97 19.12 3.50
CA GLY A 211 6.38 20.38 3.93
C GLY A 211 4.90 20.57 3.56
N PHE A 212 4.20 19.51 3.13
CA PHE A 212 2.77 19.52 2.82
C PHE A 212 1.93 19.00 3.98
N ASP A 213 0.62 19.26 3.95
CA ASP A 213 -0.34 18.79 4.96
C ASP A 213 -1.03 17.49 4.51
N PRO A 214 -0.66 16.31 5.07
CA PRO A 214 -1.29 15.05 4.70
C PRO A 214 -2.74 14.93 5.19
N ILE A 215 -3.15 15.67 6.23
CA ILE A 215 -4.56 15.70 6.68
C ILE A 215 -5.42 16.35 5.59
N ASN A 216 -4.96 17.51 5.07
CA ASN A 216 -5.64 18.16 3.96
C ASN A 216 -5.55 17.32 2.68
N GLY A 217 -4.39 16.72 2.42
CA GLY A 217 -4.15 15.86 1.26
C GLY A 217 -5.05 14.63 1.23
N SER A 218 -5.25 13.97 2.36
CA SER A 218 -6.10 12.77 2.47
C SER A 218 -7.60 13.04 2.22
N ARG A 219 -8.04 14.30 2.17
CA ARG A 219 -9.41 14.65 1.75
C ARG A 219 -9.71 14.26 0.30
N PHE A 220 -8.69 13.97 -0.49
CA PHE A 220 -8.88 13.35 -1.80
C PHE A 220 -9.75 12.09 -1.70
N PHE A 221 -9.59 11.28 -0.63
CA PHE A 221 -10.40 10.09 -0.41
C PHE A 221 -11.89 10.36 -0.15
N GLU A 222 -12.25 11.58 0.24
CA GLU A 222 -13.66 11.93 0.46
C GLU A 222 -14.46 11.96 -0.84
N ARG A 223 -13.80 12.05 -1.98
CA ARG A 223 -14.41 12.20 -3.31
C ARG A 223 -14.40 10.93 -4.14
N ILE A 224 -13.57 9.95 -3.78
CA ILE A 224 -13.59 8.64 -4.44
C ILE A 224 -14.65 7.75 -3.78
N PRO A 225 -15.24 6.80 -4.52
CA PRO A 225 -16.19 5.84 -3.95
C PRO A 225 -15.60 5.12 -2.75
N ASP A 226 -16.33 5.08 -1.64
CA ASP A 226 -15.91 4.33 -0.45
C ASP A 226 -16.20 2.84 -0.68
N PRO A 227 -15.19 1.97 -0.70
CA PRO A 227 -15.40 0.53 -0.87
C PRO A 227 -16.10 -0.13 0.32
N GLY A 228 -16.21 0.58 1.46
CA GLY A 228 -16.77 0.03 2.70
C GLY A 228 -15.90 -1.07 3.33
N ASP A 229 -16.44 -1.75 4.35
CA ASP A 229 -15.75 -2.82 5.09
C ASP A 229 -16.08 -4.23 4.56
N HIS A 230 -16.20 -4.40 3.25
CA HIS A 230 -16.43 -5.73 2.67
C HIS A 230 -15.22 -6.65 2.89
N ILE A 231 -15.48 -7.90 3.33
CA ILE A 231 -14.44 -8.89 3.71
C ILE A 231 -13.42 -9.15 2.58
N LEU A 232 -13.84 -9.01 1.32
CA LEU A 232 -12.97 -9.19 0.14
C LEU A 232 -12.72 -7.86 -0.61
N GLY A 233 -13.01 -6.72 0.01
CA GLY A 233 -12.66 -5.41 -0.55
C GLY A 233 -11.14 -5.25 -0.66
N THR A 234 -10.68 -4.69 -1.78
CA THR A 234 -9.25 -4.46 -2.03
C THR A 234 -8.70 -3.23 -1.33
N HIS A 235 -9.57 -2.36 -0.81
CA HIS A 235 -9.20 -1.13 -0.13
C HIS A 235 -9.87 -1.05 1.25
N PRO A 236 -9.21 -0.43 2.25
CA PRO A 236 -9.84 -0.12 3.54
C PRO A 236 -10.93 0.92 3.38
N SER A 237 -11.83 1.00 4.38
CA SER A 237 -12.81 2.07 4.43
C SER A 237 -12.14 3.44 4.51
N ARG A 238 -12.81 4.47 3.99
CA ARG A 238 -12.35 5.86 4.09
C ARG A 238 -12.00 6.26 5.53
N ALA A 239 -12.85 5.87 6.50
CA ALA A 239 -12.64 6.18 7.90
C ALA A 239 -11.32 5.58 8.43
N ALA A 240 -10.99 4.33 8.07
CA ALA A 240 -9.74 3.67 8.44
C ALA A 240 -8.53 4.39 7.84
N ARG A 241 -8.58 4.77 6.55
CA ARG A 241 -7.51 5.52 5.88
C ARG A 241 -7.24 6.86 6.55
N LEU A 242 -8.28 7.66 6.80
CA LEU A 242 -8.17 8.96 7.49
C LEU A 242 -7.66 8.81 8.92
N ALA A 243 -8.05 7.76 9.64
CA ALA A 243 -7.52 7.47 10.98
C ALA A 243 -6.01 7.19 10.93
N GLN A 244 -5.56 6.42 9.95
CA GLN A 244 -4.15 6.08 9.75
C GLN A 244 -3.28 7.32 9.47
N VAL A 245 -3.77 8.23 8.61
CA VAL A 245 -3.10 9.51 8.33
C VAL A 245 -2.99 10.36 9.61
N ARG A 246 -4.07 10.49 10.38
CA ARG A 246 -4.04 11.23 11.66
C ARG A 246 -3.08 10.61 12.67
N GLN A 247 -3.02 9.29 12.74
CA GLN A 247 -2.08 8.57 13.59
C GLN A 247 -0.63 8.92 13.18
N ALA A 248 -0.29 8.85 11.90
CA ALA A 248 1.05 9.18 11.41
C ALA A 248 1.47 10.61 11.80
N VAL A 249 0.57 11.59 11.60
CA VAL A 249 0.81 12.99 12.00
C VAL A 249 1.04 13.10 13.51
N GLY A 250 0.20 12.46 14.33
CA GLY A 250 0.35 12.47 15.79
C GLY A 250 1.65 11.81 16.26
N ASP A 251 2.10 10.76 15.60
CA ASP A 251 3.34 10.06 15.93
C ASP A 251 4.57 10.91 15.59
N VAL A 252 4.57 11.60 14.45
CA VAL A 252 5.63 12.55 14.09
C VAL A 252 5.66 13.74 15.09
N GLN A 253 4.52 14.35 15.38
CA GLN A 253 4.42 15.50 16.29
C GLN A 253 4.83 15.16 17.73
N SER A 254 4.54 13.94 18.19
CA SER A 254 4.94 13.48 19.54
C SER A 254 6.38 12.92 19.59
N GLY A 255 7.10 12.90 18.47
CA GLY A 255 8.45 12.35 18.36
C GLY A 255 8.54 10.83 18.51
N ARG A 256 7.42 10.12 18.44
CA ARG A 256 7.39 8.65 18.45
C ARG A 256 7.89 8.05 17.13
N PHE A 257 7.82 8.84 16.07
CA PHE A 257 8.33 8.46 14.75
C PHE A 257 9.42 9.45 14.33
N ARG A 258 10.65 8.97 14.25
CA ARG A 258 11.83 9.73 13.84
C ARG A 258 12.61 8.99 12.78
#